data_365ede327e51a24a3ccc2aada8d3e86d
#
_entry.id   365ede327e51a24a3ccc2aada8d3e86d
#
_cell.length_a   1.000
_cell.length_b   1.000
_cell.length_c   1.000
_cell.angle_alpha   90.00
_cell.angle_beta   90.00
_cell.angle_gamma   90.00
#
_symmetry.space_group_name_H-M   'P 1'
#
loop_
_entity.id
_entity.type
_entity.pdbx_description
1 polymer ?
#
loop_
_entity_poly.entity_id
_entity_poly.type
_entity_poly.pdbx_seq_one_letter_code
_entity_poly.pdbx_strand_id
1 'polypeptide(L)'
;QHDVFVSYVTDEEMTPEQKTFFRSDIMDRFYPSIPDRIHLQNSKVFEEYLFDLIDEYNMPSSFTQVRQQWYFMRLFDLYLTEVGYFLHIEGHSNAESIASRMKLYLDNNTSRRVTLEELAEVVHLDKSYIIRLFRQFYQETPISYHQKVRINRAKSMLLYTNLSVTEIASNTGFSSIHDFDRVFRKM
;
A
#
# COMPACT_ATOMS: atom_id res chain seq x y z
N GLN A 1 13.52 18.63 6.07
CA GLN A 1 13.48 17.81 4.83
C GLN A 1 14.78 17.00 4.81
N HIS A 2 14.68 15.71 5.12
CA HIS A 2 15.79 14.81 5.00
C HIS A 2 15.62 14.04 3.69
N ASP A 3 16.51 14.29 2.74
CA ASP A 3 16.58 13.51 1.51
C ASP A 3 17.22 12.16 1.84
N VAL A 4 16.45 11.09 1.78
CA VAL A 4 16.98 9.72 1.91
C VAL A 4 17.56 9.33 0.55
N PHE A 5 18.88 9.22 0.48
CA PHE A 5 19.58 8.77 -0.72
C PHE A 5 19.72 7.24 -0.69
N VAL A 6 19.09 6.58 -1.63
CA VAL A 6 19.35 5.15 -1.92
C VAL A 6 20.36 5.10 -3.05
N SER A 7 21.62 4.72 -2.75
CA SER A 7 22.62 4.47 -3.78
C SER A 7 22.51 3.03 -4.27
N TYR A 8 22.40 2.84 -5.57
CA TYR A 8 22.44 1.52 -6.19
C TYR A 8 23.88 1.08 -6.43
N VAL A 9 24.15 -0.19 -6.15
CA VAL A 9 25.37 -0.84 -6.65
C VAL A 9 25.18 -1.02 -8.15
N THR A 10 26.07 -0.44 -8.95
CA THR A 10 26.00 -0.58 -10.41
C THR A 10 26.34 -2.01 -10.83
N ASP A 11 25.88 -2.45 -12.01
CA ASP A 11 26.18 -3.78 -12.56
C ASP A 11 27.68 -4.12 -12.61
N GLU A 12 28.54 -3.09 -12.67
CA GLU A 12 30.01 -3.22 -12.68
C GLU A 12 30.57 -3.54 -11.29
N GLU A 13 29.86 -3.16 -10.21
CA GLU A 13 30.28 -3.37 -8.82
C GLU A 13 29.74 -4.69 -8.23
N MET A 14 28.84 -5.38 -8.92
CA MET A 14 28.26 -6.65 -8.48
C MET A 14 29.19 -7.83 -8.77
N THR A 15 29.30 -8.74 -7.80
CA THR A 15 29.93 -10.04 -8.03
C THR A 15 29.07 -10.92 -8.96
N PRO A 16 29.67 -11.91 -9.68
CA PRO A 16 28.93 -12.82 -10.55
C PRO A 16 27.77 -13.54 -9.84
N GLU A 17 27.89 -13.83 -8.54
CA GLU A 17 26.85 -14.46 -7.73
C GLU A 17 25.72 -13.48 -7.39
N GLN A 18 26.02 -12.22 -7.15
CA GLN A 18 25.03 -11.16 -6.95
C GLN A 18 24.26 -10.89 -8.25
N LYS A 19 24.94 -10.91 -9.43
CA LYS A 19 24.29 -10.78 -10.74
C LYS A 19 23.31 -11.92 -11.06
N THR A 20 23.56 -13.13 -10.53
CA THR A 20 22.65 -14.26 -10.71
C THR A 20 21.41 -14.15 -9.82
N PHE A 21 21.53 -13.47 -8.68
CA PHE A 21 20.41 -13.25 -7.74
C PHE A 21 19.48 -12.13 -8.22
N PHE A 22 20.04 -11.08 -8.82
CA PHE A 22 19.29 -9.99 -9.45
C PHE A 22 19.19 -10.27 -10.96
N ARG A 23 18.24 -11.09 -11.36
CA ARG A 23 17.94 -11.27 -12.78
C ARG A 23 17.31 -9.98 -13.30
N SER A 24 18.12 -9.17 -13.97
CA SER A 24 17.72 -7.90 -14.59
C SER A 24 16.47 -8.07 -15.50
N ASP A 25 16.38 -9.23 -16.19
CA ASP A 25 15.27 -9.57 -17.07
C ASP A 25 13.89 -9.60 -16.36
N ILE A 26 13.84 -9.88 -15.05
CA ILE A 26 12.59 -9.83 -14.27
C ILE A 26 12.29 -8.38 -13.87
N MET A 27 13.29 -7.64 -13.40
CA MET A 27 13.10 -6.24 -12.99
C MET A 27 12.78 -5.35 -14.20
N ASP A 28 13.48 -5.51 -15.33
CA ASP A 28 13.23 -4.77 -16.56
C ASP A 28 11.85 -5.03 -17.16
N ARG A 29 11.29 -6.22 -16.92
CA ARG A 29 9.97 -6.60 -17.41
C ARG A 29 8.83 -5.99 -16.58
N PHE A 30 9.04 -5.82 -15.28
CA PHE A 30 8.04 -5.29 -14.35
C PHE A 30 8.26 -3.82 -14.01
N TYR A 31 9.50 -3.32 -14.10
CA TYR A 31 9.89 -1.95 -13.72
C TYR A 31 10.95 -1.40 -14.67
N PRO A 32 10.55 -0.96 -15.88
CA PRO A 32 11.51 -0.54 -16.93
C PRO A 32 12.33 0.71 -16.58
N SER A 33 12.02 1.40 -15.50
CA SER A 33 12.80 2.55 -15.02
C SER A 33 12.54 2.81 -13.53
N ILE A 34 13.34 2.15 -12.68
CA ILE A 34 13.39 2.50 -11.27
C ILE A 34 14.13 3.83 -11.14
N PRO A 35 13.54 4.90 -10.61
CA PRO A 35 14.20 6.18 -10.50
C PRO A 35 15.35 6.13 -9.49
N ASP A 36 16.47 6.80 -9.80
CA ASP A 36 17.64 6.91 -8.91
C ASP A 36 17.32 7.61 -7.58
N ARG A 37 16.22 8.35 -7.53
CA ARG A 37 15.73 9.07 -6.35
C ARG A 37 14.23 9.01 -6.30
N ILE A 38 13.69 8.67 -5.15
CA ILE A 38 12.26 8.77 -4.85
C ILE A 38 12.02 9.70 -3.68
N HIS A 39 10.95 10.48 -3.79
CA HIS A 39 10.45 11.29 -2.69
C HIS A 39 9.36 10.52 -1.96
N LEU A 40 9.66 10.05 -0.75
CA LEU A 40 8.71 9.29 0.04
C LEU A 40 7.61 10.21 0.58
N GLN A 41 6.35 9.93 0.26
CA GLN A 41 5.21 10.69 0.80
C GLN A 41 5.04 10.47 2.31
N ASN A 42 5.42 9.31 2.80
CA ASN A 42 5.38 8.95 4.22
C ASN A 42 6.77 8.51 4.72
N SER A 43 7.74 9.43 4.67
CA SER A 43 9.12 9.18 5.09
C SER A 43 9.21 8.65 6.53
N LYS A 44 8.33 9.12 7.42
CA LYS A 44 8.34 8.74 8.83
C LYS A 44 8.19 7.23 9.06
N VAL A 45 7.25 6.59 8.38
CA VAL A 45 7.05 5.13 8.50
C VAL A 45 8.23 4.36 7.92
N PHE A 46 8.81 4.87 6.82
CA PHE A 46 10.00 4.28 6.23
C PHE A 46 11.20 4.40 7.18
N GLU A 47 11.40 5.56 7.77
CA GLU A 47 12.46 5.82 8.76
C GLU A 47 12.31 4.93 10.00
N GLU A 48 11.10 4.76 10.55
CA GLU A 48 10.83 3.87 11.68
C GLU A 48 11.27 2.43 11.37
N TYR A 49 10.86 1.84 10.25
CA TYR A 49 11.30 0.49 9.88
C TYR A 49 12.79 0.40 9.56
N LEU A 50 13.39 1.45 9.02
CA LEU A 50 14.83 1.50 8.77
C LEU A 50 15.62 1.52 10.07
N PHE A 51 15.21 2.33 11.05
CA PHE A 51 15.83 2.36 12.37
C PHE A 51 15.67 1.02 13.11
N ASP A 52 14.49 0.42 13.08
CA ASP A 52 14.26 -0.90 13.66
C ASP A 52 15.17 -1.98 13.02
N LEU A 53 15.37 -1.93 11.70
CA LEU A 53 16.31 -2.83 11.01
C LEU A 53 17.76 -2.62 11.45
N ILE A 54 18.17 -1.35 11.62
CA ILE A 54 19.52 -0.98 12.09
C ILE A 54 19.72 -1.44 13.55
N ASP A 55 18.72 -1.24 14.39
CA ASP A 55 18.78 -1.65 15.81
C ASP A 55 18.88 -3.17 15.94
N GLU A 56 18.10 -3.92 15.14
CA GLU A 56 18.19 -5.39 15.12
C GLU A 56 19.54 -5.90 14.56
N TYR A 57 20.20 -5.12 13.69
CA TYR A 57 21.56 -5.44 13.23
C TYR A 57 22.59 -5.19 14.32
N ASN A 58 22.45 -4.11 15.09
CA ASN A 58 23.39 -3.71 16.13
C ASN A 58 23.24 -4.52 17.44
N MET A 59 22.00 -4.99 17.73
CA MET A 59 21.67 -5.76 18.94
C MET A 59 20.99 -7.09 18.58
N PRO A 60 21.74 -8.06 18.06
CA PRO A 60 21.17 -9.30 17.59
C PRO A 60 20.56 -10.14 18.72
N SER A 61 19.41 -10.74 18.47
CA SER A 61 18.66 -11.62 19.34
C SER A 61 18.47 -13.00 18.72
N SER A 62 17.82 -13.92 19.41
CA SER A 62 17.58 -15.28 18.91
C SER A 62 16.79 -15.34 17.60
N PHE A 63 16.06 -14.28 17.24
CA PHE A 63 15.23 -14.20 16.03
C PHE A 63 15.68 -13.09 15.07
N THR A 64 16.89 -12.59 15.22
CA THR A 64 17.44 -11.47 14.42
C THR A 64 17.25 -11.67 12.92
N GLN A 65 17.62 -12.82 12.37
CA GLN A 65 17.50 -13.07 10.93
C GLN A 65 16.05 -12.96 10.42
N VAL A 66 15.10 -13.49 11.19
CA VAL A 66 13.67 -13.43 10.82
C VAL A 66 13.16 -11.99 10.88
N ARG A 67 13.53 -11.21 11.91
CA ARG A 67 13.14 -9.81 12.05
C ARG A 67 13.79 -8.93 10.99
N GLN A 68 15.07 -9.12 10.71
CA GLN A 68 15.76 -8.39 9.64
C GLN A 68 15.09 -8.63 8.28
N GLN A 69 14.75 -9.88 7.94
CA GLN A 69 14.01 -10.20 6.74
C GLN A 69 12.63 -9.53 6.71
N TRP A 70 11.92 -9.51 7.83
CA TRP A 70 10.61 -8.87 7.94
C TRP A 70 10.70 -7.36 7.74
N TYR A 71 11.61 -6.66 8.42
CA TYR A 71 11.83 -5.23 8.25
C TYR A 71 12.25 -4.88 6.82
N PHE A 72 13.18 -5.66 6.25
CA PHE A 72 13.59 -5.48 4.86
C PHE A 72 12.42 -5.62 3.88
N MET A 73 11.60 -6.64 4.03
CA MET A 73 10.42 -6.85 3.18
C MET A 73 9.40 -5.71 3.34
N ARG A 74 9.23 -5.16 4.53
CA ARG A 74 8.36 -3.99 4.75
C ARG A 74 8.91 -2.73 4.09
N LEU A 75 10.20 -2.47 4.22
CA LEU A 75 10.85 -1.35 3.53
C LEU A 75 10.74 -1.49 2.00
N PHE A 76 10.94 -2.70 1.49
CA PHE A 76 10.82 -3.00 0.07
C PHE A 76 9.38 -2.85 -0.45
N ASP A 77 8.38 -3.28 0.32
CA ASP A 77 6.96 -3.09 0.02
C ASP A 77 6.59 -1.60 -0.04
N LEU A 78 7.04 -0.81 0.94
CA LEU A 78 6.88 0.64 0.94
C LEU A 78 7.55 1.28 -0.27
N TYR A 79 8.79 0.88 -0.57
CA TYR A 79 9.54 1.36 -1.73
C TYR A 79 8.80 1.04 -3.04
N LEU A 80 8.38 -0.22 -3.25
CA LEU A 80 7.65 -0.62 -4.44
C LEU A 80 6.31 0.11 -4.57
N THR A 81 5.65 0.40 -3.47
CA THR A 81 4.40 1.17 -3.45
C THR A 81 4.65 2.60 -3.93
N GLU A 82 5.69 3.26 -3.44
CA GLU A 82 6.06 4.62 -3.86
C GLU A 82 6.56 4.65 -5.31
N VAL A 83 7.39 3.69 -5.73
CA VAL A 83 7.85 3.55 -7.13
C VAL A 83 6.68 3.23 -8.05
N GLY A 84 5.81 2.32 -7.66
CA GLY A 84 4.58 2.02 -8.41
C GLY A 84 3.68 3.24 -8.57
N TYR A 85 3.62 4.09 -7.55
CA TYR A 85 2.95 5.38 -7.62
C TYR A 85 3.59 6.31 -8.66
N PHE A 86 4.92 6.40 -8.72
CA PHE A 86 5.66 7.20 -9.71
C PHE A 86 5.55 6.63 -11.12
N LEU A 87 5.73 5.33 -11.31
CA LEU A 87 5.67 4.69 -12.63
C LEU A 87 4.27 4.74 -13.24
N HIS A 88 3.22 4.72 -12.43
CA HIS A 88 1.84 4.93 -12.89
C HIS A 88 1.59 6.37 -13.38
N ILE A 89 2.37 7.34 -12.92
CA ILE A 89 2.26 8.73 -13.39
C ILE A 89 2.87 8.90 -14.78
N GLU A 90 3.93 8.16 -15.12
CA GLU A 90 4.68 8.39 -16.38
C GLU A 90 4.22 7.51 -17.57
N GLY A 91 3.58 6.37 -17.34
CA GLY A 91 3.33 5.38 -18.41
C GLY A 91 1.86 5.04 -18.73
N HIS A 92 0.92 5.40 -17.88
CA HIS A 92 -0.49 5.07 -18.08
C HIS A 92 -1.31 6.33 -18.38
N SER A 93 -2.46 6.17 -19.05
CA SER A 93 -3.35 7.31 -19.25
C SER A 93 -3.61 7.98 -17.88
N ASN A 94 -3.61 9.30 -17.84
CA ASN A 94 -3.87 10.07 -16.61
C ASN A 94 -5.10 9.55 -15.84
N ALA A 95 -6.08 9.02 -16.56
CA ALA A 95 -7.32 8.42 -16.02
C ALA A 95 -7.06 7.13 -15.19
N GLU A 96 -6.22 6.23 -15.69
CA GLU A 96 -5.90 4.96 -15.02
C GLU A 96 -5.08 5.18 -13.75
N SER A 97 -4.10 6.07 -13.82
CA SER A 97 -3.28 6.48 -12.67
C SER A 97 -4.17 7.06 -11.55
N ILE A 98 -5.10 7.93 -11.88
CA ILE A 98 -6.05 8.51 -10.92
C ILE A 98 -6.95 7.41 -10.31
N ALA A 99 -7.45 6.48 -11.12
CA ALA A 99 -8.27 5.37 -10.63
C ALA A 99 -7.48 4.47 -9.67
N SER A 100 -6.23 4.18 -9.97
CA SER A 100 -5.32 3.39 -9.12
C SER A 100 -5.01 4.10 -7.79
N ARG A 101 -4.79 5.42 -7.81
CA ARG A 101 -4.60 6.24 -6.59
C ARG A 101 -5.83 6.18 -5.70
N MET A 102 -7.02 6.32 -6.26
CA MET A 102 -8.26 6.20 -5.50
C MET A 102 -8.39 4.83 -4.86
N LYS A 103 -8.09 3.76 -5.61
CA LYS A 103 -8.13 2.39 -5.10
C LYS A 103 -7.17 2.19 -3.95
N LEU A 104 -5.91 2.58 -4.11
CA LEU A 104 -4.88 2.48 -3.07
C LEU A 104 -5.27 3.25 -1.81
N TYR A 105 -5.82 4.45 -1.97
CA TYR A 105 -6.32 5.23 -0.84
C TYR A 105 -7.42 4.51 -0.06
N LEU A 106 -8.36 3.88 -0.75
CA LEU A 106 -9.46 3.11 -0.15
C LEU A 106 -8.94 1.85 0.56
N ASP A 107 -7.98 1.15 -0.04
CA ASP A 107 -7.35 -0.05 0.53
C ASP A 107 -6.60 0.25 1.83
N ASN A 108 -5.92 1.40 1.89
CA ASN A 108 -5.15 1.82 3.06
C ASN A 108 -6.02 2.40 4.20
N ASN A 109 -7.28 2.78 3.92
CA ASN A 109 -8.18 3.40 4.91
C ASN A 109 -9.31 2.48 5.37
N THR A 110 -9.06 1.20 5.54
CA THR A 110 -10.08 0.19 5.89
C THR A 110 -10.57 0.24 7.34
N SER A 111 -9.91 0.98 8.21
CA SER A 111 -10.30 1.16 9.63
C SER A 111 -11.34 2.25 9.85
N ARG A 112 -11.71 3.03 8.82
CA ARG A 112 -12.65 4.13 8.90
C ARG A 112 -13.50 4.23 7.64
N ARG A 113 -14.55 5.03 7.69
CA ARG A 113 -15.33 5.37 6.51
C ARG A 113 -14.62 6.48 5.72
N VAL A 114 -14.42 6.27 4.43
CA VAL A 114 -13.98 7.30 3.48
C VAL A 114 -15.21 7.83 2.75
N THR A 115 -15.31 9.15 2.58
CA THR A 115 -16.39 9.81 1.84
C THR A 115 -15.98 10.11 0.39
N LEU A 116 -16.96 10.39 -0.47
CA LEU A 116 -16.67 10.84 -1.84
C LEU A 116 -16.01 12.22 -1.87
N GLU A 117 -16.38 13.08 -0.92
CA GLU A 117 -15.78 14.41 -0.75
C GLU A 117 -14.29 14.30 -0.51
N GLU A 118 -13.92 13.49 0.50
CA GLU A 118 -12.54 13.22 0.86
C GLU A 118 -11.75 12.62 -0.32
N LEU A 119 -12.34 11.64 -1.00
CA LEU A 119 -11.68 11.00 -2.14
C LEU A 119 -11.49 11.98 -3.31
N ALA A 120 -12.44 12.88 -3.53
CA ALA A 120 -12.37 13.94 -4.53
C ALA A 120 -11.24 14.94 -4.22
N GLU A 121 -11.07 15.31 -2.94
CA GLU A 121 -9.97 16.16 -2.47
C GLU A 121 -8.61 15.49 -2.67
N VAL A 122 -8.48 14.21 -2.35
CA VAL A 122 -7.23 13.44 -2.50
C VAL A 122 -6.73 13.40 -3.95
N VAL A 123 -7.65 13.34 -4.92
CA VAL A 123 -7.28 13.30 -6.34
C VAL A 123 -7.48 14.64 -7.06
N HIS A 124 -7.95 15.68 -6.36
CA HIS A 124 -8.25 17.03 -6.88
C HIS A 124 -9.22 17.03 -8.07
N LEU A 125 -10.29 16.24 -7.98
CA LEU A 125 -11.27 16.07 -9.06
C LEU A 125 -12.71 16.14 -8.52
N ASP A 126 -13.66 16.39 -9.43
CA ASP A 126 -15.10 16.41 -9.11
C ASP A 126 -15.64 15.02 -8.76
N LYS A 127 -16.57 14.96 -7.80
CA LYS A 127 -17.20 13.71 -7.30
C LYS A 127 -17.85 12.88 -8.41
N SER A 128 -18.53 13.53 -9.32
CA SER A 128 -19.21 12.84 -10.44
C SER A 128 -18.20 12.21 -11.39
N TYR A 129 -17.08 12.89 -11.60
CA TYR A 129 -16.00 12.40 -12.44
C TYR A 129 -15.30 11.19 -11.82
N ILE A 130 -14.95 11.25 -10.53
CA ILE A 130 -14.27 10.12 -9.84
C ILE A 130 -15.16 8.87 -9.77
N ILE A 131 -16.47 9.00 -9.59
CA ILE A 131 -17.40 7.86 -9.61
C ILE A 131 -17.38 7.18 -10.99
N ARG A 132 -17.47 7.98 -12.07
CA ARG A 132 -17.47 7.47 -13.44
C ARG A 132 -16.13 6.82 -13.77
N LEU A 133 -15.03 7.49 -13.41
CA LEU A 133 -13.68 7.01 -13.65
C LEU A 133 -13.41 5.69 -12.94
N PHE A 134 -13.70 5.63 -11.64
CA PHE A 134 -13.49 4.42 -10.84
C PHE A 134 -14.33 3.25 -11.37
N ARG A 135 -15.59 3.51 -11.77
CA ARG A 135 -16.45 2.50 -12.37
C ARG A 135 -15.92 1.99 -13.72
N GLN A 136 -15.31 2.85 -14.51
CA GLN A 136 -14.71 2.46 -15.79
C GLN A 136 -13.61 1.41 -15.62
N PHE A 137 -12.76 1.56 -14.59
CA PHE A 137 -11.62 0.65 -14.36
C PHE A 137 -11.95 -0.54 -13.45
N TYR A 138 -12.80 -0.34 -12.44
CA TYR A 138 -13.07 -1.36 -11.40
C TYR A 138 -14.50 -1.90 -11.42
N GLN A 139 -15.34 -1.49 -12.37
CA GLN A 139 -16.72 -1.96 -12.58
C GLN A 139 -17.68 -1.70 -11.39
N GLU A 140 -17.26 -0.94 -10.40
CA GLU A 140 -18.04 -0.57 -9.21
C GLU A 140 -17.73 0.86 -8.76
N THR A 141 -18.55 1.42 -7.88
CA THR A 141 -18.29 2.77 -7.33
C THR A 141 -17.22 2.73 -6.26
N PRO A 142 -16.49 3.85 -6.01
CA PRO A 142 -15.49 3.91 -4.93
C PRO A 142 -16.04 3.49 -3.56
N ILE A 143 -17.24 3.94 -3.22
CA ILE A 143 -17.86 3.65 -1.92
C ILE A 143 -18.27 2.17 -1.81
N SER A 144 -18.80 1.58 -2.90
CA SER A 144 -19.11 0.15 -2.94
C SER A 144 -17.84 -0.70 -2.77
N TYR A 145 -16.79 -0.36 -3.50
CA TYR A 145 -15.47 -0.97 -3.39
C TYR A 145 -14.95 -0.89 -1.95
N HIS A 146 -14.95 0.30 -1.36
CA HIS A 146 -14.48 0.51 0.01
C HIS A 146 -15.28 -0.30 1.04
N GLN A 147 -16.60 -0.38 0.92
CA GLN A 147 -17.41 -1.24 1.79
C GLN A 147 -16.98 -2.71 1.68
N LYS A 148 -16.74 -3.20 0.47
CA LYS A 148 -16.31 -4.58 0.20
C LYS A 148 -14.95 -4.88 0.83
N VAL A 149 -13.97 -3.97 0.70
CA VAL A 149 -12.63 -4.14 1.29
C VAL A 149 -12.73 -4.17 2.83
N ARG A 150 -13.51 -3.28 3.42
CA ARG A 150 -13.76 -3.25 4.88
C ARG A 150 -14.41 -4.54 5.39
N ILE A 151 -15.40 -5.08 4.66
CA ILE A 151 -16.02 -6.37 5.00
C ILE A 151 -15.04 -7.53 4.85
N ASN A 152 -14.18 -7.54 3.82
CA ASN A 152 -13.16 -8.56 3.66
C ASN A 152 -12.15 -8.53 4.83
N ARG A 153 -11.76 -7.34 5.27
CA ARG A 153 -10.94 -7.18 6.49
C ARG A 153 -11.66 -7.72 7.72
N ALA A 154 -12.96 -7.41 7.88
CA ALA A 154 -13.76 -7.92 8.99
C ALA A 154 -13.85 -9.45 8.97
N LYS A 155 -14.02 -10.08 7.81
CA LYS A 155 -13.99 -11.55 7.65
C LYS A 155 -12.67 -12.15 8.11
N SER A 156 -11.54 -11.52 7.75
CA SER A 156 -10.22 -11.94 8.23
C SER A 156 -10.10 -11.81 9.75
N MET A 157 -10.58 -10.71 10.34
CA MET A 157 -10.54 -10.54 11.79
C MET A 157 -11.43 -11.57 12.52
N LEU A 158 -12.59 -11.91 11.98
CA LEU A 158 -13.44 -12.97 12.53
C LEU A 158 -12.77 -14.36 12.53
N LEU A 159 -11.94 -14.64 11.53
CA LEU A 159 -11.27 -15.94 11.39
C LEU A 159 -9.98 -16.03 12.21
N TYR A 160 -9.26 -14.93 12.38
CA TYR A 160 -7.89 -14.97 12.87
C TYR A 160 -7.68 -14.20 14.19
N THR A 161 -8.73 -13.61 14.78
CA THR A 161 -8.62 -12.89 16.05
C THR A 161 -9.71 -13.32 17.03
N ASN A 162 -9.52 -12.98 18.31
CA ASN A 162 -10.51 -13.20 19.38
C ASN A 162 -11.37 -11.94 19.64
N LEU A 163 -11.41 -11.00 18.71
CA LEU A 163 -12.19 -9.78 18.87
C LEU A 163 -13.70 -10.07 18.78
N SER A 164 -14.48 -9.37 19.60
CA SER A 164 -15.92 -9.41 19.50
C SER A 164 -16.42 -8.77 18.19
N VAL A 165 -17.60 -9.13 17.73
CA VAL A 165 -18.20 -8.56 16.51
C VAL A 165 -18.35 -7.03 16.62
N THR A 166 -18.60 -6.52 17.84
CA THR A 166 -18.67 -5.06 18.09
C THR A 166 -17.31 -4.38 17.89
N GLU A 167 -16.22 -4.98 18.39
CA GLU A 167 -14.88 -4.47 18.19
C GLU A 167 -14.46 -4.53 16.72
N ILE A 168 -14.80 -5.64 16.02
CA ILE A 168 -14.53 -5.78 14.58
C ILE A 168 -15.28 -4.72 13.78
N ALA A 169 -16.55 -4.46 14.07
CA ALA A 169 -17.33 -3.40 13.44
C ALA A 169 -16.66 -2.03 13.62
N SER A 170 -16.23 -1.72 14.85
CA SER A 170 -15.49 -0.48 15.16
C SER A 170 -14.15 -0.41 14.41
N ASN A 171 -13.34 -1.47 14.46
CA ASN A 171 -12.00 -1.54 13.84
C ASN A 171 -12.04 -1.52 12.32
N THR A 172 -13.19 -1.77 11.73
CA THR A 172 -13.46 -1.67 10.29
C THR A 172 -14.30 -0.43 9.94
N GLY A 173 -14.41 0.53 10.89
CA GLY A 173 -14.97 1.86 10.68
C GLY A 173 -16.49 1.91 10.44
N PHE A 174 -17.24 0.90 10.90
CA PHE A 174 -18.70 0.96 10.90
C PHE A 174 -19.20 1.77 12.10
N SER A 175 -20.23 2.58 11.88
CA SER A 175 -20.79 3.46 12.90
C SER A 175 -21.56 2.71 14.00
N SER A 176 -22.03 1.51 13.68
CA SER A 176 -22.73 0.64 14.62
C SER A 176 -22.67 -0.82 14.17
N ILE A 177 -22.91 -1.74 15.10
CA ILE A 177 -23.05 -3.16 14.81
C ILE A 177 -24.21 -3.46 13.85
N HIS A 178 -25.27 -2.66 13.91
CA HIS A 178 -26.44 -2.79 13.02
C HIS A 178 -26.08 -2.41 11.56
N ASP A 179 -25.29 -1.33 11.38
CA ASP A 179 -24.80 -0.93 10.05
C ASP A 179 -23.85 -2.00 9.50
N PHE A 180 -22.95 -2.51 10.34
CA PHE A 180 -22.06 -3.62 10.01
C PHE A 180 -22.85 -4.86 9.56
N ASP A 181 -23.79 -5.36 10.38
CA ASP A 181 -24.56 -6.57 10.08
C ASP A 181 -25.36 -6.43 8.77
N ARG A 182 -25.99 -5.27 8.57
CA ARG A 182 -26.73 -4.96 7.33
C ARG A 182 -25.85 -5.05 6.09
N VAL A 183 -24.62 -4.52 6.15
CA VAL A 183 -23.69 -4.54 5.02
C VAL A 183 -23.05 -5.92 4.86
N PHE A 184 -22.72 -6.57 5.97
CA PHE A 184 -22.09 -7.89 5.99
C PHE A 184 -22.99 -8.99 5.37
N ARG A 185 -24.29 -8.96 5.65
CA ARG A 185 -25.27 -9.92 5.08
C ARG A 185 -25.55 -9.67 3.60
N LYS A 186 -25.30 -8.47 3.11
CA LYS A 186 -25.55 -8.11 1.71
C LYS A 186 -24.41 -8.55 0.77
N MET A 187 -23.24 -8.79 1.33
CA MET A 187 -22.01 -9.16 0.60
C MET A 187 -21.64 -10.63 0.76
#